data_30a4f1e536cb79b23e9255e7465ab9f1
#
_entry.id   30a4f1e536cb79b23e9255e7465ab9f1
#
_cell.length_a   1.000
_cell.length_b   1.000
_cell.length_c   1.000
_cell.angle_alpha   90.00
_cell.angle_beta   90.00
_cell.angle_gamma   90.00
#
_symmetry.space_group_name_H-M   'P 1'
#
loop_
_entity.id
_entity.type
_entity.pdbx_description
1 polymer ?
#
loop_
_entity_poly.entity_id
_entity_poly.type
_entity_poly.pdbx_seq_one_letter_code
_entity_poly.pdbx_strand_id
1 'polypeptide(L)'
;SRGLGDVYKRQITESLKRCNVLKINDEELITIGRLFGYPGLDIENKCWLILGKYNLDMLVLTCGVNGSYVFAPGVKSFQETPKVEVADTVGAGDSFTGTFCASILKGKSIQEAHELAVKVSAYVCTQNGAMPQIPEEYTL
;
A
#
# COMPACT_ATOMS: atom_id res chain seq x y z
N SER A 1 16.40 20.13 9.30
CA SER A 1 17.63 19.38 9.21
C SER A 1 17.42 18.11 8.42
N ARG A 2 18.41 17.78 7.64
CA ARG A 2 18.36 16.60 6.77
C ARG A 2 18.60 15.28 7.49
N GLY A 3 19.25 15.30 8.65
CA GLY A 3 19.82 14.11 9.24
C GLY A 3 18.86 12.97 9.50
N LEU A 4 17.88 13.18 10.35
CA LEU A 4 16.99 12.12 10.80
C LEU A 4 16.00 11.67 9.70
N GLY A 5 15.42 12.62 9.00
CA GLY A 5 14.49 12.35 7.91
C GLY A 5 15.14 11.60 6.74
N ASP A 6 16.36 11.99 6.39
CA ASP A 6 17.10 11.32 5.30
C ASP A 6 17.53 9.90 5.68
N VAL A 7 17.97 9.70 6.93
CA VAL A 7 18.31 8.35 7.43
C VAL A 7 17.09 7.44 7.40
N TYR A 8 15.95 7.93 7.88
CA TYR A 8 14.71 7.16 7.91
C TYR A 8 14.24 6.79 6.50
N LYS A 9 14.26 7.76 5.59
CA LYS A 9 13.91 7.55 4.18
C LYS A 9 14.83 6.54 3.52
N ARG A 10 16.11 6.59 3.82
CA ARG A 10 17.10 5.63 3.31
C ARG A 10 16.83 4.23 3.83
N GLN A 11 16.52 4.08 5.11
CA GLN A 11 16.18 2.78 5.69
C GLN A 11 14.95 2.16 5.03
N ILE A 12 13.91 2.95 4.79
CA ILE A 12 12.71 2.50 4.08
C ILE A 12 13.07 2.06 2.67
N THR A 13 13.84 2.86 1.96
CA THR A 13 14.25 2.57 0.57
C THR A 13 15.06 1.28 0.49
N GLU A 14 16.00 1.07 1.40
CA GLU A 14 16.79 -0.15 1.43
C GLU A 14 15.96 -1.38 1.78
N SER A 15 15.03 -1.24 2.72
CA SER A 15 14.11 -2.32 3.07
C SER A 15 13.20 -2.69 1.91
N LEU A 16 12.72 -1.71 1.15
CA LEU A 16 11.93 -1.95 -0.06
C LEU A 16 12.74 -2.69 -1.12
N LYS A 17 14.03 -2.39 -1.25
CA LYS A 17 14.91 -3.12 -2.18
C LYS A 17 15.12 -4.57 -1.78
N ARG A 18 15.08 -4.88 -0.47
CA ARG A 18 15.24 -6.24 0.05
C ARG A 18 13.94 -7.03 0.02
N CYS A 19 12.81 -6.34 0.08
CA CYS A 19 11.50 -6.97 0.06
C CYS A 19 11.01 -7.10 -1.37
N ASN A 20 10.48 -8.27 -1.68
CA ASN A 20 9.84 -8.53 -2.97
C ASN A 20 8.35 -8.18 -2.84
N VAL A 21 8.04 -6.89 -3.00
CA VAL A 21 6.69 -6.35 -2.84
C VAL A 21 6.18 -5.84 -4.18
N LEU A 22 4.99 -6.29 -4.54
CA LEU A 22 4.28 -5.80 -5.73
C LEU A 22 3.08 -4.99 -5.29
N LYS A 23 2.95 -3.77 -5.81
CA LYS A 23 1.76 -2.94 -5.63
C LYS A 23 1.10 -2.70 -6.98
N ILE A 24 -0.15 -3.09 -7.10
CA ILE A 24 -0.94 -2.97 -8.33
C ILE A 24 -2.34 -2.47 -8.02
N ASN A 25 -2.98 -1.91 -9.02
CA ASN A 25 -4.41 -1.60 -8.93
C ASN A 25 -5.25 -2.71 -9.60
N ASP A 26 -6.57 -2.60 -9.49
CA ASP A 26 -7.50 -3.59 -10.02
C ASP A 26 -7.44 -3.71 -11.55
N GLU A 27 -7.23 -2.61 -12.26
CA GLU A 27 -7.08 -2.63 -13.72
C GLU A 27 -5.81 -3.36 -14.14
N GLU A 28 -4.70 -3.08 -13.46
CA GLU A 28 -3.43 -3.77 -13.68
C GLU A 28 -3.55 -5.26 -13.39
N LEU A 29 -4.30 -5.63 -12.34
CA LEU A 29 -4.55 -7.03 -12.03
C LEU A 29 -5.28 -7.75 -13.16
N ILE A 30 -6.29 -7.11 -13.76
CA ILE A 30 -7.02 -7.66 -14.92
C ILE A 30 -6.05 -7.90 -16.08
N THR A 31 -5.21 -6.94 -16.38
CA THR A 31 -4.20 -7.05 -17.45
C THR A 31 -3.24 -8.21 -17.20
N ILE A 32 -2.73 -8.31 -15.98
CA ILE A 32 -1.83 -9.40 -15.58
C ILE A 32 -2.54 -10.75 -15.71
N GLY A 33 -3.80 -10.82 -15.26
CA GLY A 33 -4.59 -12.04 -15.37
C GLY A 33 -4.77 -12.51 -16.82
N ARG A 34 -4.98 -11.58 -17.74
CA ARG A 34 -5.09 -11.89 -19.17
C ARG A 34 -3.78 -12.37 -19.76
N LEU A 35 -2.68 -11.71 -19.41
CA LEU A 35 -1.35 -12.04 -19.92
C LEU A 35 -0.88 -13.42 -19.45
N PHE A 36 -1.24 -13.81 -18.23
CA PHE A 36 -0.77 -15.07 -17.63
C PHE A 36 -1.82 -16.18 -17.61
N GLY A 37 -2.95 -15.97 -18.27
CA GLY A 37 -3.95 -17.03 -18.45
C GLY A 37 -4.83 -17.29 -17.23
N TYR A 38 -5.13 -16.26 -16.43
CA TYR A 38 -6.04 -16.37 -15.29
C TYR A 38 -7.38 -15.64 -15.49
N PRO A 39 -7.94 -15.56 -16.71
CA PRO A 39 -9.22 -14.89 -16.91
C PRO A 39 -10.32 -15.70 -16.25
N GLY A 40 -11.11 -15.30 -15.44
CA GLY A 40 -12.18 -16.04 -14.78
C GLY A 40 -11.94 -16.40 -13.34
N LEU A 41 -10.72 -16.18 -12.83
CA LEU A 41 -10.49 -16.24 -11.39
C LEU A 41 -10.96 -14.95 -10.74
N ASP A 42 -11.42 -15.05 -9.49
CA ASP A 42 -11.74 -13.87 -8.73
C ASP A 42 -10.46 -13.09 -8.33
N ILE A 43 -10.67 -11.87 -7.84
CA ILE A 43 -9.59 -10.97 -7.48
C ILE A 43 -8.64 -11.60 -6.45
N GLU A 44 -9.19 -12.19 -5.40
CA GLU A 44 -8.37 -12.77 -4.33
C GLU A 44 -7.53 -13.93 -4.82
N ASN A 45 -8.14 -14.86 -5.57
CA ASN A 45 -7.43 -16.01 -6.11
C ASN A 45 -6.31 -15.62 -7.08
N LYS A 46 -6.54 -14.58 -7.91
CA LYS A 46 -5.50 -14.03 -8.77
C LYS A 46 -4.32 -13.52 -7.95
N CYS A 47 -4.59 -12.79 -6.87
CA CYS A 47 -3.55 -12.25 -6.00
C CYS A 47 -2.75 -13.36 -5.32
N TRP A 48 -3.42 -14.38 -4.80
CA TRP A 48 -2.73 -15.53 -4.19
C TRP A 48 -1.84 -16.26 -5.18
N LEU A 49 -2.32 -16.45 -6.42
CA LEU A 49 -1.52 -17.10 -7.47
C LEU A 49 -0.28 -16.28 -7.82
N ILE A 50 -0.43 -14.97 -7.97
CA ILE A 50 0.69 -14.08 -8.29
C ILE A 50 1.70 -14.07 -7.15
N LEU A 51 1.22 -13.98 -5.91
CA LEU A 51 2.07 -14.01 -4.73
C LEU A 51 2.95 -15.27 -4.72
N GLY A 52 2.34 -16.43 -4.94
CA GLY A 52 3.06 -17.71 -4.95
C GLY A 52 3.97 -17.88 -6.15
N LYS A 53 3.48 -17.53 -7.35
CA LYS A 53 4.23 -17.71 -8.60
C LYS A 53 5.53 -16.92 -8.62
N TYR A 54 5.52 -15.69 -8.11
CA TYR A 54 6.68 -14.82 -8.10
C TYR A 54 7.41 -14.81 -6.77
N ASN A 55 6.99 -15.65 -5.84
CA ASN A 55 7.56 -15.74 -4.49
C ASN A 55 7.65 -14.38 -3.82
N LEU A 56 6.54 -13.64 -3.86
CA LEU A 56 6.48 -12.31 -3.30
C LEU A 56 6.38 -12.36 -1.77
N ASP A 57 6.99 -11.40 -1.10
CA ASP A 57 6.81 -11.21 0.34
C ASP A 57 5.45 -10.59 0.63
N MET A 58 5.02 -9.66 -0.22
CA MET A 58 3.72 -9.02 -0.11
C MET A 58 3.20 -8.60 -1.47
N LEU A 59 1.87 -8.57 -1.59
CA LEU A 59 1.17 -7.99 -2.73
C LEU A 59 0.13 -7.01 -2.20
N VAL A 60 0.18 -5.78 -2.66
CA VAL A 60 -0.78 -4.74 -2.30
C VAL A 60 -1.67 -4.47 -3.51
N LEU A 61 -2.97 -4.66 -3.34
CA LEU A 61 -3.96 -4.40 -4.39
C LEU A 61 -4.84 -3.23 -3.97
N THR A 62 -4.88 -2.19 -4.80
CA THR A 62 -5.76 -1.05 -4.58
C THR A 62 -6.94 -1.11 -5.55
N CYS A 63 -8.14 -0.90 -5.02
CA CYS A 63 -9.39 -0.99 -5.78
C CYS A 63 -10.20 0.32 -5.74
N GLY A 64 -9.53 1.46 -5.66
CA GLY A 64 -10.17 2.76 -5.63
C GLY A 64 -11.18 2.88 -4.50
N VAL A 65 -12.42 3.22 -4.84
CA VAL A 65 -13.50 3.37 -3.84
C VAL A 65 -13.91 2.05 -3.17
N ASN A 66 -13.50 0.92 -3.74
CA ASN A 66 -13.86 -0.40 -3.25
C ASN A 66 -12.86 -0.96 -2.24
N GLY A 67 -11.90 -0.16 -1.79
CA GLY A 67 -10.98 -0.57 -0.75
C GLY A 67 -9.62 -1.03 -1.26
N SER A 68 -8.88 -1.67 -0.39
CA SER A 68 -7.55 -2.20 -0.71
C SER A 68 -7.28 -3.49 0.05
N TYR A 69 -6.42 -4.31 -0.50
CA TYR A 69 -6.00 -5.60 0.06
C TYR A 69 -4.49 -5.62 0.22
N VAL A 70 -4.03 -6.28 1.26
CA VAL A 70 -2.62 -6.67 1.39
C VAL A 70 -2.57 -8.17 1.58
N PHE A 71 -1.80 -8.84 0.73
CA PHE A 71 -1.57 -10.28 0.80
C PHE A 71 -0.11 -10.56 1.15
N ALA A 72 0.09 -11.47 2.07
CA ALA A 72 1.41 -12.02 2.38
C ALA A 72 1.22 -13.53 2.60
N PRO A 73 2.28 -14.36 2.64
CA PRO A 73 2.10 -15.79 2.86
C PRO A 73 1.28 -16.07 4.11
N GLY A 74 0.09 -16.66 3.92
CA GLY A 74 -0.83 -17.00 5.00
C GLY A 74 -1.58 -15.83 5.63
N VAL A 75 -1.47 -14.61 5.08
CA VAL A 75 -2.09 -13.42 5.68
C VAL A 75 -2.82 -12.61 4.61
N LYS A 76 -4.02 -12.17 4.95
CA LYS A 76 -4.79 -11.25 4.11
C LYS A 76 -5.34 -10.13 4.99
N SER A 77 -5.19 -8.88 4.54
CA SER A 77 -5.80 -7.72 5.19
C SER A 77 -6.64 -6.97 4.17
N PHE A 78 -7.84 -6.57 4.56
CA PHE A 78 -8.71 -5.72 3.75
C PHE A 78 -9.08 -4.47 4.54
N GLN A 79 -9.05 -3.32 3.87
CA GLN A 79 -9.49 -2.05 4.43
C GLN A 79 -10.41 -1.35 3.44
N GLU A 80 -11.52 -0.83 3.93
CA GLU A 80 -12.40 0.00 3.13
C GLU A 80 -11.76 1.34 2.84
N THR A 81 -12.07 1.91 1.68
CA THR A 81 -11.63 3.27 1.36
C THR A 81 -12.46 4.26 2.17
N PRO A 82 -11.84 5.11 3.00
CA PRO A 82 -12.59 6.13 3.73
C PRO A 82 -13.28 7.10 2.79
N LYS A 83 -14.51 7.49 3.16
CA LYS A 83 -15.25 8.50 2.41
C LYS A 83 -14.79 9.87 2.87
N VAL A 84 -13.98 10.52 2.05
CA VAL A 84 -13.46 11.86 2.32
C VAL A 84 -13.75 12.76 1.14
N GLU A 85 -13.79 14.06 1.39
CA GLU A 85 -13.86 15.05 0.32
C GLU A 85 -12.49 15.18 -0.30
N VAL A 86 -12.36 14.70 -1.55
CA VAL A 86 -11.09 14.69 -2.26
C VAL A 86 -10.81 16.06 -2.84
N ALA A 87 -9.72 16.68 -2.39
CA ALA A 87 -9.21 17.92 -2.97
C ALA A 87 -8.16 17.64 -4.03
N ASP A 88 -7.30 16.66 -3.77
CA ASP A 88 -6.23 16.26 -4.68
C ASP A 88 -5.77 14.85 -4.34
N THR A 89 -5.45 14.05 -5.36
CA THR A 89 -4.93 12.70 -5.17
C THR A 89 -3.41 12.62 -5.25
N VAL A 90 -2.73 13.75 -5.51
CA VAL A 90 -1.28 13.78 -5.62
C VAL A 90 -0.63 13.39 -4.29
N GLY A 91 0.28 12.43 -4.36
CA GLY A 91 1.02 11.96 -3.20
C GLY A 91 0.30 10.92 -2.35
N ALA A 92 -0.98 10.63 -2.61
CA ALA A 92 -1.74 9.66 -1.81
C ALA A 92 -1.13 8.26 -1.89
N GLY A 93 -0.76 7.81 -3.09
CA GLY A 93 -0.13 6.51 -3.29
C GLY A 93 1.23 6.39 -2.61
N ASP A 94 2.04 7.45 -2.69
CA ASP A 94 3.35 7.49 -2.03
C ASP A 94 3.19 7.49 -0.51
N SER A 95 2.21 8.22 0.01
CA SER A 95 1.90 8.24 1.44
C SER A 95 1.46 6.88 1.95
N PHE A 96 0.64 6.19 1.19
CA PHE A 96 0.21 4.83 1.51
C PHE A 96 1.43 3.91 1.63
N THR A 97 2.24 3.86 0.59
CA THR A 97 3.41 2.99 0.54
C THR A 97 4.41 3.31 1.65
N GLY A 98 4.73 4.59 1.83
CA GLY A 98 5.68 5.03 2.86
C GLY A 98 5.18 4.70 4.26
N THR A 99 3.93 4.97 4.56
CA THR A 99 3.33 4.68 5.87
C THR A 99 3.28 3.18 6.14
N PHE A 100 2.89 2.40 5.15
CA PHE A 100 2.82 0.94 5.27
C PHE A 100 4.19 0.36 5.58
N CYS A 101 5.20 0.71 4.79
CA CYS A 101 6.55 0.18 4.97
C CYS A 101 7.17 0.62 6.29
N ALA A 102 7.00 1.88 6.67
CA ALA A 102 7.49 2.38 7.95
C ALA A 102 6.84 1.65 9.13
N SER A 103 5.55 1.37 9.04
CA SER A 103 4.81 0.64 10.09
C SER A 103 5.34 -0.79 10.25
N ILE A 104 5.58 -1.48 9.13
CA ILE A 104 6.15 -2.84 9.16
C ILE A 104 7.56 -2.81 9.79
N LEU A 105 8.40 -1.84 9.43
CA LEU A 105 9.73 -1.70 9.99
C LEU A 105 9.71 -1.43 11.50
N LYS A 106 8.67 -0.80 12.00
CA LYS A 106 8.50 -0.55 13.44
C LYS A 106 7.87 -1.72 14.17
N GLY A 107 7.65 -2.84 13.51
CA GLY A 107 7.15 -4.05 14.12
C GLY A 107 5.63 -4.14 14.21
N LYS A 108 4.88 -3.28 13.53
CA LYS A 108 3.43 -3.37 13.49
C LYS A 108 3.00 -4.57 12.64
N SER A 109 1.84 -5.13 12.94
CA SER A 109 1.25 -6.18 12.12
C SER A 109 0.86 -5.65 10.73
N ILE A 110 0.69 -6.54 9.78
CA ILE A 110 0.23 -6.17 8.43
C ILE A 110 -1.11 -5.43 8.50
N GLN A 111 -2.03 -5.92 9.33
CA GLN A 111 -3.34 -5.28 9.48
C GLN A 111 -3.24 -3.87 10.06
N GLU A 112 -2.43 -3.67 11.09
CA GLU A 112 -2.22 -2.34 11.68
C GLU A 112 -1.55 -1.39 10.70
N ALA A 113 -0.53 -1.87 10.00
CA ALA A 113 0.18 -1.10 8.98
C ALA A 113 -0.75 -0.69 7.84
N HIS A 114 -1.60 -1.62 7.39
CA HIS A 114 -2.57 -1.39 6.33
C HIS A 114 -3.62 -0.35 6.75
N GLU A 115 -4.16 -0.49 7.95
CA GLU A 115 -5.14 0.47 8.49
C GLU A 115 -4.57 1.88 8.56
N LEU A 116 -3.35 2.03 9.08
CA LEU A 116 -2.70 3.33 9.18
C LEU A 116 -2.40 3.92 7.81
N ALA A 117 -1.91 3.11 6.88
CA ALA A 117 -1.61 3.54 5.51
C ALA A 117 -2.85 4.08 4.80
N VAL A 118 -4.00 3.43 4.99
CA VAL A 118 -5.27 3.88 4.42
C VAL A 118 -5.71 5.21 5.01
N LYS A 119 -5.58 5.39 6.32
CA LYS A 119 -5.93 6.65 7.00
C LYS A 119 -5.07 7.81 6.53
N VAL A 120 -3.75 7.61 6.45
CA VAL A 120 -2.81 8.65 6.01
C VAL A 120 -3.06 9.01 4.56
N SER A 121 -3.25 8.02 3.69
CA SER A 121 -3.55 8.25 2.29
C SER A 121 -4.83 9.05 2.10
N ALA A 122 -5.88 8.72 2.85
CA ALA A 122 -7.14 9.46 2.81
C ALA A 122 -6.97 10.92 3.26
N TYR A 123 -6.19 11.12 4.31
CA TYR A 123 -5.89 12.49 4.79
C TYR A 123 -5.17 13.29 3.70
N VAL A 124 -4.17 12.70 3.05
CA VAL A 124 -3.43 13.37 1.96
C VAL A 124 -4.39 13.77 0.83
N CYS A 125 -5.37 12.94 0.51
CA CYS A 125 -6.37 13.26 -0.52
C CYS A 125 -7.23 14.48 -0.16
N THR A 126 -7.36 14.83 1.12
CA THR A 126 -8.15 16.00 1.53
C THR A 126 -7.38 17.32 1.41
N GLN A 127 -6.09 17.27 1.09
CA GLN A 127 -5.22 18.43 1.06
C GLN A 127 -4.97 18.90 -0.37
N ASN A 128 -4.76 20.21 -0.53
CA ASN A 128 -4.44 20.81 -1.81
C ASN A 128 -2.92 20.92 -1.96
N GLY A 129 -2.40 20.35 -3.06
CA GLY A 129 -1.01 20.56 -3.44
C GLY A 129 -0.03 19.67 -2.65
N ALA A 130 1.23 20.12 -2.62
CA ALA A 130 2.34 19.31 -2.16
C ALA A 130 2.38 19.13 -0.66
N MET A 131 2.72 17.95 -0.22
CA MET A 131 3.19 17.56 1.11
C MET A 131 2.51 18.27 2.30
N PRO A 132 1.29 17.90 2.67
CA PRO A 132 0.69 18.41 3.89
C PRO A 132 1.45 17.90 5.11
N GLN A 133 1.38 18.65 6.19
CA GLN A 133 1.89 18.17 7.47
C GLN A 133 0.96 17.06 7.97
N ILE A 134 1.51 15.90 8.21
CA ILE A 134 0.74 14.76 8.71
C ILE A 134 0.40 14.98 10.19
N PRO A 135 -0.88 14.88 10.60
CA PRO A 135 -1.25 14.98 12.00
C PRO A 135 -0.51 13.95 12.86
N GLU A 136 -0.20 14.33 14.09
CA GLU A 136 0.52 13.47 15.03
C GLU A 136 -0.16 12.12 15.25
N GLU A 137 -1.49 12.11 15.26
CA GLU A 137 -2.27 10.88 15.43
C GLU A 137 -2.02 9.83 14.33
N TYR A 138 -1.47 10.23 13.18
CA TYR A 138 -1.13 9.33 12.06
C TYR A 138 0.35 9.03 11.98
N THR A 139 1.15 9.55 12.89
CA THR A 139 2.59 9.27 12.91
C THR A 139 2.89 7.98 13.67
N LEU A 140 4.03 7.42 13.35
CA LEU A 140 4.46 6.13 13.90
C LEU A 140 5.18 6.25 15.24
#